data_6032d0d96ee4a31b976ed29e3bfc6e49
#
_entry.id   6032d0d96ee4a31b976ed29e3bfc6e49
#
_cell.length_a   1.000
_cell.length_b   1.000
_cell.length_c   1.000
_cell.angle_alpha   90.00
_cell.angle_beta   90.00
_cell.angle_gamma   90.00
#
_symmetry.space_group_name_H-M   'P 1'
#
loop_
_entity.id
_entity.type
_entity.pdbx_description
1 polymer ?
#
loop_
_entity_poly.entity_id
_entity_poly.type
_entity_poly.pdbx_seq_one_letter_code
_entity_poly.pdbx_strand_id
1 'polypeptide(L)'
;MKKFLFILFLIIITNTIAMENKPSHHQSNGTFKNPAGSPERTGKVKWSWSTFNKEKKKLDMTVPKSHVLNKNEVLKNLELYKDKDYIGWIGHATFLIKLGNTTIITDPVFSKNAGPLIFGPKRYVDPALSLKEIPKVDLFLLTHNHYDHQDTATIRKFPYKDANVIVPLKLGKYFTKYNYKKVNELDWFQTIQVNDLKITLLPAVHWSKRSLTDTNKTLWGNFLIEYKNKKILFACDTGYGQIYK
;
A
#
# COMPACT_ATOMS: atom_id res chain seq x y z
N MET A 1 1.17 -30.43 -74.12
CA MET A 1 1.75 -30.63 -72.76
C MET A 1 1.99 -29.25 -72.12
N LYS A 2 1.10 -28.81 -71.22
CA LYS A 2 1.22 -27.51 -70.54
C LYS A 2 1.95 -27.77 -69.20
N LYS A 3 3.12 -27.17 -69.03
CA LYS A 3 3.86 -27.21 -67.77
C LYS A 3 3.27 -26.21 -66.80
N PHE A 4 2.71 -26.68 -65.68
CA PHE A 4 2.29 -25.85 -64.55
C PHE A 4 3.55 -25.55 -63.70
N LEU A 5 3.87 -24.25 -63.59
CA LEU A 5 4.91 -23.75 -62.70
C LEU A 5 4.28 -23.46 -61.34
N PHE A 6 4.61 -24.26 -60.31
CA PHE A 6 4.19 -24.02 -58.94
C PHE A 6 5.17 -23.01 -58.32
N ILE A 7 4.71 -21.79 -58.08
CA ILE A 7 5.48 -20.76 -57.34
C ILE A 7 5.15 -20.98 -55.86
N LEU A 8 6.08 -21.47 -55.09
CA LEU A 8 5.97 -21.61 -53.62
C LEU A 8 6.27 -20.24 -53.00
N PHE A 9 5.22 -19.53 -52.52
CA PHE A 9 5.40 -18.33 -51.71
C PHE A 9 5.80 -18.72 -50.29
N LEU A 10 7.06 -18.55 -49.93
CA LEU A 10 7.54 -18.68 -48.57
C LEU A 10 7.19 -17.44 -47.79
N ILE A 11 6.11 -17.44 -46.99
CA ILE A 11 5.79 -16.36 -46.07
C ILE A 11 6.71 -16.49 -44.86
N ILE A 12 7.76 -15.70 -44.82
CA ILE A 12 8.59 -15.52 -43.62
C ILE A 12 7.80 -14.61 -42.66
N ILE A 13 7.13 -15.26 -41.68
CA ILE A 13 6.55 -14.52 -40.54
C ILE A 13 7.72 -14.13 -39.65
N THR A 14 8.22 -12.93 -39.80
CA THR A 14 9.13 -12.34 -38.79
C THR A 14 8.31 -12.02 -37.56
N ASN A 15 8.34 -12.93 -36.59
CA ASN A 15 7.90 -12.61 -35.23
C ASN A 15 8.87 -11.56 -34.67
N THR A 16 8.58 -10.30 -34.89
CA THR A 16 9.13 -9.21 -34.09
C THR A 16 8.56 -9.37 -32.68
N ILE A 17 9.29 -10.08 -31.82
CA ILE A 17 9.07 -10.00 -30.38
C ILE A 17 9.35 -8.54 -30.02
N ALA A 18 8.30 -7.76 -29.87
CA ALA A 18 8.41 -6.44 -29.26
C ALA A 18 9.03 -6.69 -27.88
N MET A 19 10.30 -6.33 -27.69
CA MET A 19 10.89 -6.26 -26.36
C MET A 19 10.10 -5.19 -25.63
N GLU A 20 9.12 -5.63 -24.82
CA GLU A 20 8.41 -4.77 -23.92
C GLU A 20 9.46 -4.09 -23.05
N ASN A 21 9.73 -2.81 -23.30
CA ASN A 21 10.65 -2.02 -22.49
C ASN A 21 10.12 -1.96 -21.07
N LYS A 22 10.61 -2.84 -20.21
CA LYS A 22 10.22 -2.84 -18.79
C LYS A 22 10.46 -1.46 -18.20
N PRO A 23 9.53 -0.92 -17.41
CA PRO A 23 9.71 0.36 -16.76
C PRO A 23 11.06 0.43 -16.03
N SER A 24 11.69 1.59 -16.04
CA SER A 24 13.07 1.76 -15.54
C SER A 24 13.28 1.38 -14.07
N HIS A 25 12.20 1.32 -13.28
CA HIS A 25 12.26 0.89 -11.88
C HIS A 25 12.26 -0.64 -11.70
N HIS A 26 11.99 -1.43 -12.74
CA HIS A 26 12.15 -2.88 -12.73
C HIS A 26 13.60 -3.26 -13.01
N GLN A 27 14.21 -4.02 -12.12
CA GLN A 27 15.58 -4.49 -12.29
C GLN A 27 15.62 -5.94 -12.83
N SER A 28 16.69 -6.28 -13.55
CA SER A 28 16.87 -7.60 -14.15
C SER A 28 16.89 -8.76 -13.12
N ASN A 29 17.34 -8.47 -11.89
CA ASN A 29 17.35 -9.42 -10.78
C ASN A 29 15.97 -9.62 -10.10
N GLY A 30 14.91 -9.01 -10.66
CA GLY A 30 13.55 -9.13 -10.16
C GLY A 30 13.23 -8.24 -8.96
N THR A 31 14.10 -7.30 -8.60
CA THR A 31 13.85 -6.27 -7.58
C THR A 31 13.35 -4.98 -8.21
N PHE A 32 12.95 -4.03 -7.36
CA PHE A 32 12.56 -2.69 -7.77
C PHE A 32 13.56 -1.65 -7.26
N LYS A 33 13.62 -0.48 -7.89
CA LYS A 33 14.42 0.67 -7.46
C LYS A 33 13.59 1.95 -7.45
N ASN A 34 14.06 2.96 -6.74
CA ASN A 34 13.43 4.27 -6.68
C ASN A 34 13.36 4.95 -8.05
N PRO A 35 12.44 5.92 -8.23
CA PRO A 35 12.35 6.73 -9.43
C PRO A 35 13.69 7.39 -9.77
N ALA A 36 13.92 7.66 -11.06
CA ALA A 36 15.10 8.41 -11.50
C ALA A 36 15.17 9.77 -10.80
N GLY A 37 16.37 10.23 -10.47
CA GLY A 37 16.59 11.47 -9.71
C GLY A 37 16.25 11.40 -8.22
N SER A 38 15.92 10.21 -7.70
CA SER A 38 15.81 10.01 -6.26
C SER A 38 17.17 10.17 -5.58
N PRO A 39 17.21 10.78 -4.37
CA PRO A 39 18.46 10.88 -3.63
C PRO A 39 19.02 9.49 -3.31
N GLU A 40 20.32 9.35 -3.42
CA GLU A 40 20.98 8.11 -2.99
C GLU A 40 20.86 7.93 -1.48
N ARG A 41 20.70 6.70 -1.06
CA ARG A 41 20.68 6.35 0.34
C ARG A 41 22.11 6.41 0.89
N THR A 42 22.49 7.56 1.39
CA THR A 42 23.88 7.87 1.77
C THR A 42 24.41 7.11 2.97
N GLY A 43 23.88 6.04 3.40
CA GLY A 43 24.41 5.09 4.39
C GLY A 43 24.99 5.67 5.71
N LYS A 44 25.07 7.01 5.85
CA LYS A 44 25.69 7.70 6.98
C LYS A 44 24.87 7.65 8.27
N VAL A 45 23.56 7.48 8.17
CA VAL A 45 22.70 7.29 9.33
C VAL A 45 22.60 5.79 9.63
N LYS A 46 23.45 5.28 10.47
CA LYS A 46 23.31 3.92 11.00
C LYS A 46 22.17 3.91 12.00
N TRP A 47 20.96 3.64 11.50
CA TRP A 47 19.86 3.34 12.39
C TRP A 47 20.18 2.05 13.15
N SER A 48 20.21 2.09 14.46
CA SER A 48 20.38 0.94 15.32
C SER A 48 19.34 0.96 16.44
N TRP A 49 18.97 -0.20 16.94
CA TRP A 49 18.09 -0.30 18.11
C TRP A 49 18.64 0.46 19.33
N SER A 50 19.96 0.49 19.51
CA SER A 50 20.57 1.24 20.59
C SER A 50 20.40 2.74 20.41
N THR A 51 20.61 3.27 19.20
CA THR A 51 20.37 4.69 18.87
C THR A 51 18.91 5.04 19.05
N PHE A 52 18.00 4.24 18.51
CA PHE A 52 16.57 4.44 18.67
C PHE A 52 16.14 4.46 20.14
N ASN A 53 16.58 3.49 20.96
CA ASN A 53 16.23 3.43 22.36
C ASN A 53 16.82 4.59 23.16
N LYS A 54 18.01 5.07 22.81
CA LYS A 54 18.64 6.24 23.43
C LYS A 54 17.85 7.52 23.14
N GLU A 55 17.48 7.73 21.89
CA GLU A 55 16.69 8.90 21.49
C GLU A 55 15.26 8.83 22.06
N LYS A 56 14.62 7.65 22.04
CA LYS A 56 13.30 7.43 22.62
C LYS A 56 13.23 7.80 24.12
N LYS A 57 14.27 7.50 24.89
CA LYS A 57 14.33 7.87 26.32
C LYS A 57 14.28 9.37 26.56
N LYS A 58 14.62 10.19 25.57
CA LYS A 58 14.60 11.65 25.65
C LYS A 58 13.23 12.24 25.29
N LEU A 59 12.32 11.45 24.73
CA LEU A 59 11.01 11.91 24.31
C LEU A 59 10.02 11.81 25.47
N ASP A 60 9.22 12.84 25.67
CA ASP A 60 8.00 12.72 26.47
C ASP A 60 6.99 11.88 25.67
N MET A 61 6.74 10.68 26.19
CA MET A 61 5.83 9.71 25.59
C MET A 61 4.43 9.77 26.22
N THR A 62 4.15 10.81 27.01
CA THR A 62 2.83 11.01 27.61
C THR A 62 1.81 11.35 26.55
N VAL A 63 0.78 10.52 26.43
CA VAL A 63 -0.35 10.80 25.52
C VAL A 63 -1.37 11.67 26.27
N PRO A 64 -1.67 12.89 25.81
CA PRO A 64 -2.70 13.72 26.43
C PRO A 64 -4.06 13.00 26.41
N LYS A 65 -4.84 13.12 27.49
CA LYS A 65 -6.14 12.44 27.61
C LYS A 65 -7.13 12.80 26.48
N SER A 66 -7.01 14.01 25.93
CA SER A 66 -7.85 14.51 24.83
C SER A 66 -7.32 14.15 23.44
N HIS A 67 -6.19 13.44 23.35
CA HIS A 67 -5.55 13.15 22.06
C HIS A 67 -6.35 12.18 21.18
N VAL A 68 -7.08 11.26 21.81
CA VAL A 68 -7.88 10.26 21.11
C VAL A 68 -9.31 10.29 21.59
N LEU A 69 -10.24 10.19 20.64
CA LEU A 69 -11.65 9.98 20.95
C LEU A 69 -11.84 8.60 21.59
N ASN A 70 -12.72 8.52 22.58
CA ASN A 70 -13.10 7.21 23.11
C ASN A 70 -14.03 6.47 22.15
N LYS A 71 -14.24 5.18 22.39
CA LYS A 71 -15.05 4.32 21.55
C LYS A 71 -16.46 4.85 21.28
N ASN A 72 -17.14 5.35 22.32
CA ASN A 72 -18.53 5.81 22.20
C ASN A 72 -18.61 7.07 21.32
N GLU A 73 -17.65 7.98 21.46
CA GLU A 73 -17.54 9.17 20.62
C GLU A 73 -17.28 8.79 19.16
N VAL A 74 -16.38 7.84 18.90
CA VAL A 74 -16.12 7.36 17.54
C VAL A 74 -17.36 6.72 16.92
N LEU A 75 -18.07 5.85 17.65
CA LEU A 75 -19.31 5.22 17.17
C LEU A 75 -20.40 6.26 16.88
N LYS A 76 -20.55 7.25 17.77
CA LYS A 76 -21.48 8.37 17.55
C LYS A 76 -21.13 9.18 16.30
N ASN A 77 -19.85 9.48 16.09
CA ASN A 77 -19.38 10.21 14.91
C ASN A 77 -19.59 9.39 13.63
N LEU A 78 -19.32 8.09 13.65
CA LEU A 78 -19.57 7.21 12.50
C LEU A 78 -21.05 7.19 12.11
N GLU A 79 -21.96 7.16 13.08
CA GLU A 79 -23.40 7.26 12.80
C GLU A 79 -23.78 8.65 12.28
N LEU A 80 -23.26 9.74 12.88
CA LEU A 80 -23.53 11.11 12.47
C LEU A 80 -23.08 11.41 11.03
N TYR A 81 -21.97 10.78 10.59
CA TYR A 81 -21.37 11.00 9.29
C TYR A 81 -21.62 9.83 8.30
N LYS A 82 -22.51 8.89 8.62
CA LYS A 82 -22.73 7.68 7.78
C LYS A 82 -23.08 7.97 6.33
N ASP A 83 -23.78 9.09 6.07
CA ASP A 83 -24.21 9.52 4.73
C ASP A 83 -23.34 10.67 4.15
N LYS A 84 -22.20 10.94 4.78
CA LYS A 84 -21.27 12.00 4.37
C LYS A 84 -19.89 11.43 4.02
N ASP A 85 -19.15 12.16 3.20
CA ASP A 85 -17.72 11.89 3.00
C ASP A 85 -16.95 12.27 4.25
N TYR A 86 -16.04 11.40 4.71
CA TYR A 86 -15.17 11.67 5.85
C TYR A 86 -13.81 11.00 5.72
N ILE A 87 -12.85 11.49 6.50
CA ILE A 87 -11.55 10.86 6.74
C ILE A 87 -11.39 10.73 8.26
N GLY A 88 -11.27 9.50 8.73
CA GLY A 88 -11.00 9.15 10.12
C GLY A 88 -9.60 8.59 10.29
N TRP A 89 -8.76 9.20 11.13
CA TRP A 89 -7.44 8.68 11.43
C TRP A 89 -7.51 7.66 12.58
N ILE A 90 -7.08 6.44 12.33
CA ILE A 90 -7.06 5.35 13.31
C ILE A 90 -5.72 5.28 14.05
N GLY A 91 -4.66 5.70 13.38
CA GLY A 91 -3.31 5.75 13.93
C GLY A 91 -2.26 5.29 12.93
N HIS A 92 -1.04 5.84 13.04
CA HIS A 92 0.06 5.66 12.08
C HIS A 92 -0.43 5.96 10.65
N ALA A 93 -0.26 5.06 9.70
CA ALA A 93 -0.73 5.19 8.32
C ALA A 93 -2.16 4.62 8.10
N THR A 94 -2.87 4.24 9.17
CA THR A 94 -4.21 3.66 9.07
C THR A 94 -5.26 4.76 9.07
N PHE A 95 -5.97 4.91 7.95
CA PHE A 95 -7.14 5.79 7.81
C PHE A 95 -8.37 5.00 7.39
N LEU A 96 -9.52 5.43 7.88
CA LEU A 96 -10.83 5.02 7.39
C LEU A 96 -11.41 6.19 6.60
N ILE A 97 -11.60 6.01 5.30
CA ILE A 97 -12.04 7.07 4.39
C ILE A 97 -13.36 6.64 3.78
N LYS A 98 -14.38 7.50 3.84
CA LYS A 98 -15.64 7.30 3.13
C LYS A 98 -15.77 8.34 2.04
N LEU A 99 -16.02 7.88 0.81
CA LEU A 99 -16.31 8.71 -0.36
C LEU A 99 -17.54 8.15 -1.06
N GLY A 100 -18.63 8.88 -1.02
CA GLY A 100 -19.93 8.39 -1.47
C GLY A 100 -20.31 7.09 -0.76
N ASN A 101 -20.56 6.04 -1.52
CA ASN A 101 -20.95 4.73 -1.00
C ASN A 101 -19.76 3.78 -0.79
N THR A 102 -18.52 4.24 -0.95
CA THR A 102 -17.33 3.40 -0.83
C THR A 102 -16.54 3.75 0.43
N THR A 103 -16.30 2.76 1.27
CA THR A 103 -15.45 2.87 2.47
C THR A 103 -14.09 2.23 2.19
N ILE A 104 -13.04 2.99 2.41
CA ILE A 104 -11.65 2.64 2.15
C ILE A 104 -10.93 2.49 3.49
N ILE A 105 -10.07 1.49 3.61
CA ILE A 105 -9.08 1.44 4.68
C ILE A 105 -7.67 1.43 4.09
N THR A 106 -6.77 2.22 4.69
CA THR A 106 -5.37 2.31 4.24
C THR A 106 -4.44 1.70 5.27
N ASP A 107 -3.44 0.94 4.83
CA ASP A 107 -2.36 0.35 5.64
C ASP A 107 -2.81 -0.07 7.05
N PRO A 108 -3.84 -0.94 7.19
CA PRO A 108 -4.44 -1.18 8.49
C PRO A 108 -3.53 -2.01 9.41
N VAL A 109 -3.12 -1.38 10.50
CA VAL A 109 -2.35 -2.00 11.58
C VAL A 109 -3.16 -1.95 12.87
N PHE A 110 -3.63 -3.12 13.32
CA PHE A 110 -4.39 -3.30 14.57
C PHE A 110 -3.63 -4.12 15.61
N SER A 111 -2.44 -4.62 15.25
CA SER A 111 -1.54 -5.29 16.18
C SER A 111 -0.92 -4.31 17.16
N LYS A 112 -0.56 -4.80 18.35
CA LYS A 112 0.14 -4.01 19.39
C LYS A 112 1.57 -3.68 19.00
N ASN A 113 2.19 -4.49 18.15
CA ASN A 113 3.59 -4.36 17.75
C ASN A 113 3.73 -4.33 16.22
N ALA A 114 4.59 -3.47 15.73
CA ALA A 114 4.99 -3.40 14.32
C ALA A 114 6.26 -4.24 14.11
N GLY A 115 6.11 -5.56 14.03
CA GLY A 115 7.23 -6.47 13.87
C GLY A 115 6.78 -7.94 13.77
N PRO A 116 7.72 -8.86 13.60
CA PRO A 116 7.41 -10.28 13.58
C PRO A 116 6.96 -10.75 14.98
N LEU A 117 5.84 -11.45 15.04
CA LEU A 117 5.25 -11.98 16.27
C LEU A 117 4.99 -10.88 17.32
N ILE A 118 5.73 -10.92 18.43
CA ILE A 118 5.63 -9.97 19.56
C ILE A 118 6.76 -8.94 19.55
N PHE A 119 7.64 -8.98 18.56
CA PHE A 119 8.78 -8.08 18.45
C PHE A 119 8.44 -6.81 17.70
N GLY A 120 9.32 -5.82 17.78
CA GLY A 120 9.18 -4.54 17.10
C GLY A 120 8.61 -3.42 17.98
N PRO A 121 8.52 -2.20 17.44
CA PRO A 121 7.95 -1.06 18.14
C PRO A 121 6.51 -1.33 18.58
N LYS A 122 6.17 -0.94 19.81
CA LYS A 122 4.81 -1.01 20.32
C LYS A 122 4.02 0.21 19.89
N ARG A 123 2.71 0.04 19.68
CA ARG A 123 1.79 1.18 19.59
C ARG A 123 1.82 1.99 20.88
N TYR A 124 1.68 3.28 20.75
CA TYR A 124 1.51 4.19 21.89
C TYR A 124 0.04 4.34 22.28
N VAL A 125 -0.84 4.32 21.27
CA VAL A 125 -2.28 4.51 21.42
C VAL A 125 -2.99 3.38 20.73
N ASP A 126 -3.89 2.69 21.44
CA ASP A 126 -4.73 1.67 20.85
C ASP A 126 -5.81 2.30 19.97
N PRO A 127 -6.23 1.63 18.87
CA PRO A 127 -7.39 2.07 18.10
C PRO A 127 -8.63 2.12 18.99
N ALA A 128 -9.46 3.17 18.84
CA ALA A 128 -10.72 3.29 19.61
C ALA A 128 -11.69 2.15 19.31
N LEU A 129 -11.67 1.60 18.09
CA LEU A 129 -12.45 0.46 17.66
C LEU A 129 -11.55 -0.75 17.42
N SER A 130 -12.02 -1.91 17.79
CA SER A 130 -11.40 -3.16 17.36
C SER A 130 -11.66 -3.42 15.87
N LEU A 131 -10.91 -4.34 15.29
CA LEU A 131 -11.07 -4.74 13.89
C LEU A 131 -12.47 -5.29 13.55
N LYS A 132 -13.20 -5.80 14.53
CA LYS A 132 -14.58 -6.28 14.36
C LYS A 132 -15.64 -5.18 14.42
N GLU A 133 -15.27 -4.01 14.91
CA GLU A 133 -16.20 -2.90 15.17
C GLU A 133 -16.07 -1.78 14.11
N ILE A 134 -15.07 -1.86 13.25
CA ILE A 134 -14.98 -0.93 12.12
C ILE A 134 -16.16 -1.15 11.15
N PRO A 135 -16.64 -0.09 10.47
CA PRO A 135 -17.67 -0.22 9.44
C PRO A 135 -17.26 -1.20 8.34
N LYS A 136 -18.24 -1.63 7.54
CA LYS A 136 -17.93 -2.41 6.33
C LYS A 136 -16.95 -1.66 5.45
N VAL A 137 -15.89 -2.35 5.03
CA VAL A 137 -14.86 -1.84 4.13
C VAL A 137 -15.04 -2.45 2.76
N ASP A 138 -15.09 -1.60 1.74
CA ASP A 138 -15.25 -2.00 0.34
C ASP A 138 -13.91 -2.02 -0.40
N LEU A 139 -12.94 -1.25 0.06
CA LEU A 139 -11.62 -1.09 -0.56
C LEU A 139 -10.50 -1.10 0.49
N PHE A 140 -9.53 -1.99 0.29
CA PHE A 140 -8.33 -2.12 1.12
C PHE A 140 -7.10 -1.68 0.31
N LEU A 141 -6.42 -0.62 0.73
CA LEU A 141 -5.18 -0.14 0.12
C LEU A 141 -3.99 -0.49 1.01
N LEU A 142 -2.93 -1.06 0.43
CA LEU A 142 -1.66 -1.30 1.11
C LEU A 142 -0.53 -0.74 0.27
N THR A 143 0.30 0.12 0.86
CA THR A 143 1.34 0.87 0.15
C THR A 143 2.66 0.12 -0.01
N HIS A 144 3.06 -0.67 0.99
CA HIS A 144 4.30 -1.46 0.96
C HIS A 144 4.33 -2.52 2.08
N ASN A 145 5.41 -3.29 2.18
CA ASN A 145 5.47 -4.47 3.04
C ASN A 145 6.18 -4.28 4.38
N HIS A 146 6.52 -3.09 4.82
CA HIS A 146 7.08 -2.90 6.16
C HIS A 146 6.06 -3.33 7.23
N TYR A 147 6.56 -3.68 8.41
CA TYR A 147 5.72 -4.27 9.47
C TYR A 147 4.69 -3.30 10.06
N ASP A 148 4.96 -2.02 10.01
CA ASP A 148 4.09 -0.93 10.48
C ASP A 148 3.06 -0.47 9.43
N HIS A 149 3.04 -1.10 8.26
CA HIS A 149 2.04 -0.92 7.19
C HIS A 149 1.33 -2.22 6.84
N GLN A 150 2.09 -3.29 6.59
CA GLN A 150 1.55 -4.62 6.32
C GLN A 150 1.47 -5.43 7.61
N ASP A 151 0.41 -5.29 8.36
CA ASP A 151 0.12 -6.12 9.53
C ASP A 151 -0.52 -7.44 9.10
N THR A 152 0.27 -8.50 9.10
CA THR A 152 -0.19 -9.84 8.71
C THR A 152 -1.31 -10.36 9.61
N ALA A 153 -1.32 -10.02 10.89
CA ALA A 153 -2.37 -10.45 11.82
C ALA A 153 -3.68 -9.75 11.48
N THR A 154 -3.63 -8.46 11.17
CA THR A 154 -4.78 -7.70 10.69
C THR A 154 -5.29 -8.26 9.37
N ILE A 155 -4.43 -8.45 8.35
CA ILE A 155 -4.83 -9.02 7.05
C ILE A 155 -5.52 -10.38 7.26
N ARG A 156 -4.95 -11.26 8.09
CA ARG A 156 -5.53 -12.58 8.38
C ARG A 156 -6.90 -12.51 9.03
N LYS A 157 -7.08 -11.60 10.02
CA LYS A 157 -8.30 -11.48 10.83
C LYS A 157 -9.33 -10.49 10.27
N PHE A 158 -9.01 -9.78 9.20
CA PHE A 158 -9.87 -8.76 8.61
C PHE A 158 -11.23 -9.36 8.24
N PRO A 159 -12.35 -8.77 8.69
CA PRO A 159 -13.67 -9.40 8.54
C PRO A 159 -14.21 -9.34 7.09
N TYR A 160 -13.81 -8.36 6.30
CA TYR A 160 -14.36 -8.10 4.96
C TYR A 160 -13.44 -8.67 3.86
N LYS A 161 -13.50 -10.00 3.65
CA LYS A 161 -12.67 -10.70 2.64
C LYS A 161 -13.14 -10.50 1.20
N ASP A 162 -14.31 -9.93 1.01
CA ASP A 162 -14.90 -9.53 -0.27
C ASP A 162 -14.51 -8.12 -0.71
N ALA A 163 -13.84 -7.35 0.17
CA ALA A 163 -13.28 -6.04 -0.19
C ALA A 163 -12.32 -6.14 -1.38
N ASN A 164 -12.35 -5.12 -2.25
CA ASN A 164 -11.33 -4.97 -3.28
C ASN A 164 -10.00 -4.62 -2.63
N VAL A 165 -8.99 -5.44 -2.84
CA VAL A 165 -7.62 -5.17 -2.40
C VAL A 165 -6.83 -4.59 -3.55
N ILE A 166 -6.20 -3.44 -3.35
CA ILE A 166 -5.30 -2.82 -4.33
C ILE A 166 -3.96 -2.62 -3.65
N VAL A 167 -2.92 -3.17 -4.26
CA VAL A 167 -1.57 -3.22 -3.70
C VAL A 167 -0.53 -3.02 -4.80
N PRO A 168 0.68 -2.56 -4.50
CA PRO A 168 1.80 -2.60 -5.43
C PRO A 168 2.17 -4.03 -5.84
N LEU A 169 2.88 -4.17 -6.97
CA LEU A 169 3.32 -5.46 -7.52
C LEU A 169 3.98 -6.36 -6.48
N LYS A 170 3.66 -7.65 -6.56
CA LYS A 170 4.17 -8.76 -5.74
C LYS A 170 3.72 -8.74 -4.27
N LEU A 171 2.71 -7.92 -3.92
CA LEU A 171 2.11 -7.93 -2.58
C LEU A 171 0.82 -8.75 -2.49
N GLY A 172 0.17 -9.03 -3.60
CA GLY A 172 -1.12 -9.75 -3.64
C GLY A 172 -1.09 -11.11 -2.96
N LYS A 173 0.04 -11.82 -3.03
CA LYS A 173 0.25 -13.11 -2.35
C LYS A 173 -0.04 -13.10 -0.85
N TYR A 174 0.14 -11.95 -0.18
CA TYR A 174 -0.15 -11.82 1.26
C TYR A 174 -1.64 -11.77 1.57
N PHE A 175 -2.48 -11.53 0.55
CA PHE A 175 -3.94 -11.48 0.66
C PHE A 175 -4.57 -12.77 0.15
N THR A 176 -4.14 -13.28 -1.01
CA THR A 176 -4.72 -14.48 -1.62
C THR A 176 -4.66 -15.69 -0.70
N LYS A 177 -3.57 -15.83 0.08
CA LYS A 177 -3.44 -16.91 1.07
C LYS A 177 -4.44 -16.84 2.24
N TYR A 178 -5.12 -15.71 2.44
CA TYR A 178 -6.14 -15.51 3.47
C TYR A 178 -7.54 -15.32 2.89
N ASN A 179 -7.79 -15.88 1.70
CA ASN A 179 -9.10 -15.97 1.06
C ASN A 179 -9.73 -14.63 0.62
N TYR A 180 -8.92 -13.60 0.38
CA TYR A 180 -9.43 -12.41 -0.31
C TYR A 180 -9.76 -12.76 -1.76
N LYS A 181 -10.95 -12.34 -2.20
CA LYS A 181 -11.49 -12.72 -3.51
C LYS A 181 -11.04 -11.81 -4.66
N LYS A 182 -10.81 -10.53 -4.35
CA LYS A 182 -10.53 -9.47 -5.32
C LYS A 182 -9.22 -8.79 -4.96
N VAL A 183 -8.12 -9.27 -5.55
CA VAL A 183 -6.77 -8.75 -5.30
C VAL A 183 -6.18 -8.24 -6.60
N ASN A 184 -5.87 -6.95 -6.64
CA ASN A 184 -5.32 -6.26 -7.79
C ASN A 184 -3.93 -5.73 -7.45
N GLU A 185 -2.94 -6.10 -8.24
CA GLU A 185 -1.60 -5.57 -8.14
C GLU A 185 -1.41 -4.47 -9.20
N LEU A 186 -0.90 -3.33 -8.79
CA LEU A 186 -0.61 -2.21 -9.69
C LEU A 186 0.89 -1.94 -9.76
N ASP A 187 1.34 -1.59 -10.95
CA ASP A 187 2.61 -0.91 -11.16
C ASP A 187 2.44 0.61 -11.05
N TRP A 188 3.53 1.36 -10.94
CA TRP A 188 3.48 2.82 -10.93
C TRP A 188 2.76 3.36 -12.16
N PHE A 189 1.93 4.38 -11.94
CA PHE A 189 1.07 5.04 -12.91
C PHE A 189 -0.09 4.18 -13.45
N GLN A 190 -0.19 2.93 -13.02
CA GLN A 190 -1.37 2.14 -13.34
C GLN A 190 -2.57 2.59 -12.49
N THR A 191 -3.73 2.52 -13.12
CA THR A 191 -5.00 2.97 -12.57
C THR A 191 -6.03 1.85 -12.62
N ILE A 192 -6.88 1.78 -11.61
CA ILE A 192 -8.05 0.90 -11.57
C ILE A 192 -9.28 1.68 -11.13
N GLN A 193 -10.43 1.35 -11.72
CA GLN A 193 -11.72 1.89 -11.31
C GLN A 193 -12.38 0.91 -10.32
N VAL A 194 -12.81 1.43 -9.17
CA VAL A 194 -13.58 0.67 -8.18
C VAL A 194 -14.81 1.51 -7.78
N ASN A 195 -15.99 1.08 -8.17
CA ASN A 195 -17.21 1.88 -8.09
C ASN A 195 -16.99 3.26 -8.76
N ASP A 196 -17.28 4.34 -8.07
CA ASP A 196 -17.08 5.72 -8.56
C ASP A 196 -15.67 6.27 -8.29
N LEU A 197 -14.77 5.44 -7.75
CA LEU A 197 -13.41 5.84 -7.41
C LEU A 197 -12.43 5.43 -8.49
N LYS A 198 -11.54 6.34 -8.84
CA LYS A 198 -10.35 6.06 -9.66
C LYS A 198 -9.13 6.01 -8.74
N ILE A 199 -8.45 4.88 -8.71
CA ILE A 199 -7.28 4.65 -7.84
C ILE A 199 -6.05 4.48 -8.71
N THR A 200 -5.07 5.36 -8.53
CA THR A 200 -3.79 5.31 -9.24
C THR A 200 -2.66 5.05 -8.26
N LEU A 201 -1.80 4.08 -8.56
CA LEU A 201 -0.55 3.90 -7.83
C LEU A 201 0.51 4.87 -8.37
N LEU A 202 1.04 5.72 -7.50
CA LEU A 202 2.09 6.68 -7.83
C LEU A 202 3.43 6.26 -7.21
N PRO A 203 4.57 6.63 -7.83
CA PRO A 203 5.87 6.33 -7.27
C PRO A 203 6.09 6.98 -5.90
N ALA A 204 6.93 6.35 -5.09
CA ALA A 204 7.45 6.90 -3.84
C ALA A 204 8.97 6.68 -3.76
N VAL A 205 9.66 7.55 -3.05
CA VAL A 205 11.09 7.39 -2.74
C VAL A 205 11.20 6.60 -1.44
N HIS A 206 11.17 5.28 -1.56
CA HIS A 206 11.15 4.38 -0.41
C HIS A 206 11.85 3.05 -0.72
N TRP A 207 11.52 2.01 -0.01
CA TRP A 207 12.03 0.65 -0.16
C TRP A 207 11.06 -0.35 0.46
N SER A 208 11.29 -1.62 0.19
CA SER A 208 10.51 -2.70 0.77
C SER A 208 11.42 -3.76 1.38
N LYS A 209 11.04 -4.29 2.54
CA LYS A 209 11.72 -5.40 3.20
C LYS A 209 10.88 -5.96 4.33
N ARG A 210 10.86 -7.29 4.44
CA ARG A 210 10.18 -7.99 5.52
C ARG A 210 10.99 -9.18 6.07
N SER A 211 11.99 -9.64 5.31
CA SER A 211 12.89 -10.72 5.67
C SER A 211 14.35 -10.35 5.38
N LEU A 212 15.26 -11.25 5.68
CA LEU A 212 16.68 -11.02 5.40
C LEU A 212 17.00 -11.00 3.90
N THR A 213 16.16 -11.64 3.07
CA THR A 213 16.45 -11.90 1.66
C THR A 213 15.49 -11.26 0.67
N ASP A 214 14.54 -10.42 1.12
CA ASP A 214 13.48 -9.88 0.28
C ASP A 214 13.53 -8.37 0.03
N THR A 215 14.67 -7.73 0.32
CA THR A 215 14.86 -6.29 0.08
C THR A 215 14.50 -5.95 -1.37
N ASN A 216 13.57 -5.00 -1.53
CA ASN A 216 13.06 -4.48 -2.80
C ASN A 216 12.47 -5.54 -3.75
N LYS A 217 12.08 -6.71 -3.24
CA LYS A 217 11.42 -7.74 -4.03
C LYS A 217 9.92 -7.49 -4.25
N THR A 218 9.31 -6.59 -3.50
CA THR A 218 7.96 -6.08 -3.72
C THR A 218 8.02 -4.61 -4.06
N LEU A 219 7.09 -4.12 -4.86
CA LEU A 219 7.00 -2.69 -5.16
C LEU A 219 6.40 -1.93 -3.96
N TRP A 220 6.52 -0.62 -3.97
CA TRP A 220 5.95 0.34 -3.02
C TRP A 220 5.39 1.55 -3.77
N GLY A 221 4.53 2.33 -3.14
CA GLY A 221 4.01 3.54 -3.77
C GLY A 221 2.97 4.27 -2.93
N ASN A 222 2.57 5.41 -3.44
CA ASN A 222 1.48 6.24 -2.91
C ASN A 222 0.19 5.97 -3.69
N PHE A 223 -0.97 6.23 -3.10
CA PHE A 223 -2.24 6.14 -3.82
C PHE A 223 -2.85 7.51 -4.04
N LEU A 224 -3.13 7.85 -5.29
CA LEU A 224 -4.04 8.93 -5.64
C LEU A 224 -5.45 8.36 -5.75
N ILE A 225 -6.35 8.87 -4.92
CA ILE A 225 -7.77 8.49 -4.87
C ILE A 225 -8.57 9.66 -5.43
N GLU A 226 -9.24 9.44 -6.55
CA GLU A 226 -10.07 10.46 -7.21
C GLU A 226 -11.55 10.07 -7.10
N TYR A 227 -12.37 11.00 -6.64
CA TYR A 227 -13.83 10.86 -6.52
C TYR A 227 -14.51 12.17 -6.89
N LYS A 228 -15.27 12.20 -7.98
CA LYS A 228 -15.88 13.44 -8.50
C LYS A 228 -14.81 14.55 -8.64
N ASN A 229 -15.00 15.68 -7.98
CA ASN A 229 -14.05 16.80 -7.94
C ASN A 229 -13.01 16.71 -6.80
N LYS A 230 -12.99 15.62 -6.02
CA LYS A 230 -12.08 15.42 -4.89
C LYS A 230 -10.90 14.56 -5.31
N LYS A 231 -9.70 14.94 -4.84
CA LYS A 231 -8.47 14.18 -4.99
C LYS A 231 -7.79 14.06 -3.64
N ILE A 232 -7.51 12.84 -3.24
CA ILE A 232 -6.79 12.54 -1.99
C ILE A 232 -5.51 11.82 -2.38
N LEU A 233 -4.37 12.40 -2.02
CA LEU A 233 -3.09 11.71 -2.09
C LEU A 233 -2.83 11.05 -0.74
N PHE A 234 -2.93 9.73 -0.70
CA PHE A 234 -2.42 8.94 0.41
C PHE A 234 -0.92 8.74 0.20
N ALA A 235 -0.16 9.73 0.63
CA ALA A 235 1.29 9.70 0.63
C ALA A 235 1.75 8.92 1.86
N CYS A 236 2.14 7.70 1.63
CA CYS A 236 2.73 6.83 2.64
C CYS A 236 4.20 7.22 2.91
N ASP A 237 4.99 6.27 3.39
CA ASP A 237 6.41 6.49 3.61
C ASP A 237 7.12 6.86 2.32
N THR A 238 7.64 8.08 2.28
CA THR A 238 8.42 8.56 1.15
C THR A 238 9.47 9.57 1.58
N GLY A 239 10.68 9.44 1.02
CA GLY A 239 11.64 10.53 1.02
C GLY A 239 11.26 11.60 0.01
N TYR A 240 11.82 12.79 0.15
CA TYR A 240 11.71 13.84 -0.85
C TYR A 240 12.50 13.48 -2.12
N GLY A 241 11.95 13.78 -3.28
CA GLY A 241 12.57 13.52 -4.58
C GLY A 241 12.02 14.42 -5.68
N GLN A 242 12.66 14.40 -6.85
CA GLN A 242 12.26 15.22 -8.02
C GLN A 242 10.83 14.90 -8.50
N ILE A 243 10.32 13.72 -8.19
CA ILE A 243 8.95 13.29 -8.55
C ILE A 243 7.85 14.12 -7.87
N TYR A 244 8.19 14.93 -6.87
CA TYR A 244 7.24 15.82 -6.15
C TYR A 244 7.39 17.30 -6.53
N LYS A 245 8.15 17.60 -7.57
CA LYS A 245 8.29 18.93 -8.17
C LYS A 245 7.41 19.05 -9.45
#